data_e354f4e7a6b8e3e664def3a8402df5c3
#
_entry.id   e354f4e7a6b8e3e664def3a8402df5c3
#
_cell.length_a   1.000
_cell.length_b   1.000
_cell.length_c   1.000
_cell.angle_alpha   90.00
_cell.angle_beta   90.00
_cell.angle_gamma   90.00
#
_symmetry.space_group_name_H-M   'P 1'
#
loop_
_entity.id
_entity.type
_entity.pdbx_description
1 polymer ?
#
loop_
_entity_poly.entity_id
_entity_poly.type
_entity_poly.pdbx_seq_one_letter_code
_entity_poly.pdbx_strand_id
1 'polypeptide(L)'
;MSRDNPDLSYALGLSPNDAAAYLDSLGVRPTTSWHDLLENARASAFTVAQMTKLDLLNDVFGTLKAALKDGMTAREFRKILEPELAKRGWTGKREVIDKKTGEVKKVGASVPARLKLIFFQNMQQSYMAGRYRAQLANAENRPWWMYVAVLD
;
A
#
# COMPACT_ATOMS: atom_id res chain seq x y z
N MET A 1 -5.95 2.65 -24.33
CA MET A 1 -5.06 2.85 -23.15
C MET A 1 -5.94 2.88 -21.92
N SER A 2 -5.85 1.87 -21.08
CA SER A 2 -6.61 1.85 -19.83
C SER A 2 -5.99 2.87 -18.88
N ARG A 3 -6.77 3.88 -18.48
CA ARG A 3 -6.38 4.87 -17.45
C ARG A 3 -6.19 4.27 -16.06
N ASP A 4 -6.44 2.97 -15.90
CA ASP A 4 -6.49 2.31 -14.58
C ASP A 4 -5.19 1.62 -14.19
N ASN A 5 -4.17 1.65 -15.01
CA ASN A 5 -2.88 1.04 -14.71
C ASN A 5 -1.73 1.88 -15.27
N PRO A 6 -1.33 2.97 -14.61
CA PRO A 6 -0.07 3.59 -14.95
C PRO A 6 1.04 2.57 -14.73
N ASP A 7 1.79 2.26 -15.76
CA ASP A 7 3.02 1.47 -15.64
C ASP A 7 4.04 2.27 -14.83
N LEU A 8 3.94 2.15 -13.51
CA LEU A 8 4.81 2.86 -12.58
C LEU A 8 6.27 2.42 -12.74
N SER A 9 6.51 1.21 -13.24
CA SER A 9 7.87 0.73 -13.48
C SER A 9 8.56 1.52 -14.59
N TYR A 10 7.85 1.83 -15.66
CA TYR A 10 8.35 2.66 -16.75
C TYR A 10 8.53 4.12 -16.30
N ALA A 11 7.53 4.70 -15.64
CA ALA A 11 7.57 6.08 -15.16
C ALA A 11 8.71 6.33 -14.16
N LEU A 12 9.09 5.32 -13.38
CA LEU A 12 10.14 5.42 -12.36
C LEU A 12 11.47 4.83 -12.81
N GLY A 13 11.56 4.17 -13.97
CA GLY A 13 12.78 3.55 -14.50
C GLY A 13 13.38 2.49 -13.59
N LEU A 14 12.53 1.78 -12.82
CA LEU A 14 12.95 0.84 -11.78
C LEU A 14 12.73 -0.61 -12.20
N SER A 15 13.67 -1.45 -11.80
CA SER A 15 13.45 -2.90 -11.79
C SER A 15 12.37 -3.26 -10.77
N PRO A 16 11.36 -4.08 -11.13
CA PRO A 16 10.40 -4.61 -10.17
C PRO A 16 11.06 -5.34 -8.99
N ASN A 17 12.26 -5.88 -9.18
CA ASN A 17 13.00 -6.62 -8.16
C ASN A 17 13.39 -5.76 -6.96
N ASP A 18 13.82 -4.50 -7.17
CA ASP A 18 14.18 -3.61 -6.07
C ASP A 18 12.97 -3.17 -5.25
N ALA A 19 11.85 -2.94 -5.94
CA ALA A 19 10.58 -2.64 -5.30
C ALA A 19 10.04 -3.84 -4.51
N ALA A 20 10.16 -5.06 -5.06
CA ALA A 20 9.77 -6.29 -4.39
C ALA A 20 10.64 -6.56 -3.15
N ALA A 21 11.95 -6.34 -3.23
CA ALA A 21 12.86 -6.49 -2.10
C ALA A 21 12.52 -5.51 -0.95
N TYR A 22 12.10 -4.30 -1.27
CA TYR A 22 11.61 -3.37 -0.25
C TYR A 22 10.34 -3.90 0.43
N LEU A 23 9.34 -4.30 -0.35
CA LEU A 23 8.09 -4.82 0.18
C LEU A 23 8.32 -6.07 1.05
N ASP A 24 9.22 -6.97 0.62
CA ASP A 24 9.61 -8.16 1.38
C ASP A 24 10.28 -7.83 2.72
N SER A 25 10.94 -6.68 2.82
CA SER A 25 11.60 -6.23 4.07
C SER A 25 10.63 -5.72 5.13
N LEU A 26 9.36 -5.49 4.78
CA LEU A 26 8.37 -4.98 5.73
C LEU A 26 7.80 -6.10 6.61
N GLY A 27 7.72 -5.85 7.91
CA GLY A 27 7.00 -6.71 8.85
C GLY A 27 5.50 -6.43 8.83
N VAL A 28 4.67 -7.47 8.87
CA VAL A 28 3.20 -7.31 8.92
C VAL A 28 2.77 -7.00 10.35
N ARG A 29 2.08 -5.88 10.58
CA ARG A 29 1.61 -5.46 11.91
C ARG A 29 0.15 -5.03 11.87
N PRO A 30 -0.76 -5.78 12.55
CA PRO A 30 -2.15 -5.37 12.70
C PRO A 30 -2.26 -4.09 13.53
N THR A 31 -3.12 -3.18 13.12
CA THR A 31 -3.40 -1.94 13.87
C THR A 31 -4.82 -1.46 13.64
N THR A 32 -5.38 -0.78 14.65
CA THR A 32 -6.64 -0.06 14.51
C THR A 32 -6.43 1.29 13.84
N SER A 33 -5.33 1.96 14.17
CA SER A 33 -4.96 3.26 13.61
C SER A 33 -3.47 3.30 13.32
N TRP A 34 -3.08 3.97 12.25
CA TRP A 34 -1.68 4.19 11.91
C TRP A 34 -0.93 5.04 12.96
N HIS A 35 -1.65 5.80 13.77
CA HIS A 35 -1.09 6.56 14.87
C HIS A 35 -0.58 5.68 16.03
N ASP A 36 -1.08 4.44 16.11
CA ASP A 36 -0.69 3.51 17.18
C ASP A 36 0.74 2.98 17.00
N LEU A 37 1.32 3.18 15.82
CA LEU A 37 2.70 2.78 15.54
C LEU A 37 3.67 3.92 15.82
N LEU A 38 4.72 3.63 16.58
CA LEU A 38 5.85 4.54 16.74
C LEU A 38 6.52 4.81 15.37
N GLU A 39 7.10 5.99 15.19
CA GLU A 39 7.66 6.43 13.91
C GLU A 39 8.64 5.43 13.29
N ASN A 40 9.53 4.86 14.08
CA ASN A 40 10.49 3.86 13.61
C ASN A 40 9.83 2.55 13.14
N ALA A 41 8.72 2.17 13.76
CA ALA A 41 7.96 0.99 13.37
C ALA A 41 7.13 1.21 12.09
N ARG A 42 6.74 2.47 11.81
CA ARG A 42 6.01 2.82 10.57
C ARG A 42 6.86 2.61 9.33
N ALA A 43 8.14 2.94 9.39
CA ALA A 43 9.05 2.80 8.26
C ALA A 43 9.33 1.34 7.87
N SER A 44 9.15 0.41 8.80
CA SER A 44 9.46 -1.02 8.63
C SER A 44 8.25 -1.95 8.71
N ALA A 45 7.02 -1.40 8.80
CA ALA A 45 5.82 -2.19 8.96
C ALA A 45 4.81 -2.00 7.82
N PHE A 46 4.31 -3.11 7.31
CA PHE A 46 3.10 -3.13 6.50
C PHE A 46 1.88 -3.15 7.42
N THR A 47 1.00 -2.21 7.25
CA THR A 47 -0.25 -2.11 8.02
C THR A 47 -1.36 -1.53 7.16
N VAL A 48 -2.59 -1.95 7.47
CA VAL A 48 -3.81 -1.36 6.88
C VAL A 48 -4.71 -0.92 8.03
N ALA A 49 -5.04 0.34 8.08
CA ALA A 49 -5.92 0.88 9.12
C ALA A 49 -7.23 0.10 9.22
N GLN A 50 -7.63 -0.27 10.43
CA GLN A 50 -8.82 -1.07 10.73
C GLN A 50 -8.76 -2.53 10.25
N MET A 51 -7.60 -3.03 9.92
CA MET A 51 -7.36 -4.44 9.65
C MET A 51 -6.59 -5.04 10.82
N THR A 52 -7.34 -5.45 11.84
CA THR A 52 -6.78 -5.96 13.10
C THR A 52 -6.50 -7.45 13.08
N LYS A 53 -7.08 -8.18 12.12
CA LYS A 53 -6.86 -9.62 11.96
C LYS A 53 -5.60 -9.84 11.14
N LEU A 54 -4.64 -10.53 11.74
CA LEU A 54 -3.31 -10.78 11.14
C LEU A 54 -3.38 -11.63 9.87
N ASP A 55 -4.26 -12.63 9.84
CA ASP A 55 -4.48 -13.50 8.68
C ASP A 55 -4.98 -12.70 7.47
N LEU A 56 -5.92 -11.79 7.70
CA LEU A 56 -6.45 -10.91 6.67
C LEU A 56 -5.37 -9.94 6.13
N LEU A 57 -4.58 -9.40 7.02
CA LEU A 57 -3.50 -8.49 6.67
C LEU A 57 -2.39 -9.22 5.88
N ASN A 58 -2.09 -10.47 6.25
CA ASN A 58 -1.15 -11.32 5.52
C ASN A 58 -1.65 -11.66 4.11
N ASP A 59 -2.95 -11.91 3.92
CA ASP A 59 -3.52 -12.16 2.60
C ASP A 59 -3.42 -10.95 1.68
N VAL A 60 -3.70 -9.76 2.22
CA VAL A 60 -3.54 -8.50 1.48
C VAL A 60 -2.07 -8.27 1.12
N PHE A 61 -1.17 -8.49 2.07
CA PHE A 61 0.27 -8.32 1.88
C PHE A 61 0.84 -9.32 0.85
N GLY A 62 0.45 -10.59 0.95
CA GLY A 62 0.85 -11.63 0.00
C GLY A 62 0.36 -11.33 -1.42
N THR A 63 -0.87 -10.85 -1.56
CA THR A 63 -1.44 -10.46 -2.86
C THR A 63 -0.74 -9.21 -3.43
N LEU A 64 -0.34 -8.25 -2.58
CA LEU A 64 0.48 -7.09 -3.02
C LEU A 64 1.84 -7.52 -3.54
N LYS A 65 2.51 -8.46 -2.87
CA LYS A 65 3.81 -8.99 -3.33
C LYS A 65 3.68 -9.71 -4.66
N ALA A 66 2.65 -10.53 -4.82
CA ALA A 66 2.35 -11.18 -6.11
C ALA A 66 2.05 -10.14 -7.20
N ALA A 67 1.25 -9.12 -6.87
CA ALA A 67 0.91 -8.06 -7.81
C ALA A 67 2.12 -7.29 -8.30
N LEU A 68 3.08 -7.01 -7.42
CA LEU A 68 4.32 -6.33 -7.78
C LEU A 68 5.23 -7.20 -8.64
N LYS A 69 5.33 -8.50 -8.31
CA LYS A 69 6.17 -9.47 -9.03
C LYS A 69 5.63 -9.81 -10.41
N ASP A 70 4.32 -10.01 -10.50
CA ASP A 70 3.65 -10.54 -11.69
C ASP A 70 3.06 -9.42 -12.58
N GLY A 71 3.20 -8.15 -12.19
CA GLY A 71 2.67 -7.00 -12.91
C GLY A 71 1.13 -6.91 -12.88
N MET A 72 0.52 -7.37 -11.80
CA MET A 72 -0.93 -7.41 -11.63
C MET A 72 -1.53 -6.00 -11.57
N THR A 73 -2.68 -5.80 -12.20
CA THR A 73 -3.40 -4.53 -12.16
C THR A 73 -4.18 -4.34 -10.84
N ALA A 74 -4.50 -3.09 -10.50
CA ALA A 74 -5.36 -2.78 -9.35
C ALA A 74 -6.75 -3.46 -9.45
N ARG A 75 -7.24 -3.68 -10.65
CA ARG A 75 -8.51 -4.36 -10.90
C ARG A 75 -8.43 -5.84 -10.56
N GLU A 76 -7.37 -6.51 -10.97
CA GLU A 76 -7.12 -7.92 -10.65
C GLU A 76 -6.89 -8.12 -9.16
N PHE A 77 -6.05 -7.29 -8.54
CA PHE A 77 -5.83 -7.26 -7.10
C PHE A 77 -7.16 -7.16 -6.33
N ARG A 78 -8.03 -6.23 -6.73
CA ARG A 78 -9.34 -6.07 -6.13
C ARG A 78 -10.23 -7.31 -6.33
N LYS A 79 -10.25 -7.87 -7.55
CA LYS A 79 -11.06 -9.04 -7.88
C LYS A 79 -10.72 -10.27 -7.02
N ILE A 80 -9.44 -10.41 -6.65
CA ILE A 80 -8.97 -11.49 -5.78
C ILE A 80 -9.38 -11.24 -4.32
N LEU A 81 -9.15 -10.04 -3.80
CA LEU A 81 -9.29 -9.76 -2.38
C LEU A 81 -10.71 -9.40 -1.94
N GLU A 82 -11.50 -8.76 -2.78
CA GLU A 82 -12.83 -8.28 -2.41
C GLU A 82 -13.74 -9.41 -1.87
N PRO A 83 -13.83 -10.58 -2.51
CA PRO A 83 -14.65 -11.68 -1.99
C PRO A 83 -14.09 -12.27 -0.68
N GLU A 84 -12.78 -12.35 -0.52
CA GLU A 84 -12.16 -12.89 0.69
C GLU A 84 -12.37 -11.95 1.90
N LEU A 85 -12.24 -10.65 1.68
CA LEU A 85 -12.51 -9.65 2.71
C LEU A 85 -13.99 -9.62 3.12
N ALA A 86 -14.88 -9.77 2.14
CA ALA A 86 -16.32 -9.84 2.39
C ALA A 86 -16.71 -11.07 3.23
N LYS A 87 -16.18 -12.26 2.91
CA LYS A 87 -16.38 -13.49 3.68
C LYS A 87 -15.97 -13.35 5.15
N ARG A 88 -14.91 -12.58 5.41
CA ARG A 88 -14.38 -12.35 6.76
C ARG A 88 -14.95 -11.11 7.45
N GLY A 89 -15.94 -10.45 6.83
CA GLY A 89 -16.69 -9.32 7.39
C GLY A 89 -15.93 -7.99 7.42
N TRP A 90 -14.83 -7.86 6.68
CA TRP A 90 -14.14 -6.57 6.61
C TRP A 90 -14.86 -5.63 5.63
N THR A 91 -15.35 -4.51 6.15
CA THR A 91 -16.15 -3.55 5.38
C THR A 91 -15.36 -2.32 4.94
N GLY A 92 -14.12 -2.16 5.42
CA GLY A 92 -13.31 -0.96 5.19
C GLY A 92 -13.81 0.29 5.93
N LYS A 93 -14.92 0.18 6.66
CA LYS A 93 -15.53 1.27 7.43
C LYS A 93 -15.28 1.09 8.91
N ARG A 94 -15.19 2.20 9.64
CA ARG A 94 -15.13 2.23 11.10
C ARG A 94 -16.45 2.74 11.67
N GLU A 95 -16.79 2.29 12.84
CA GLU A 95 -17.88 2.84 13.63
C GLU A 95 -17.39 4.05 14.42
N VAL A 96 -18.08 5.15 14.30
CA VAL A 96 -17.80 6.39 15.04
C VAL A 96 -19.06 6.81 15.73
N ILE A 97 -18.95 7.08 17.02
CA ILE A 97 -20.06 7.64 17.80
C ILE A 97 -20.10 9.15 17.55
N ASP A 98 -21.20 9.64 17.03
CA ASP A 98 -21.44 11.07 16.88
C ASP A 98 -21.56 11.69 18.29
N LYS A 99 -20.61 12.57 18.64
CA LYS A 99 -20.55 13.20 19.97
C LYS A 99 -21.78 14.08 20.29
N LYS A 100 -22.52 14.50 19.27
CA LYS A 100 -23.69 15.37 19.45
C LYS A 100 -24.99 14.57 19.59
N THR A 101 -25.12 13.47 18.85
CA THR A 101 -26.38 12.69 18.81
C THR A 101 -26.26 11.37 19.56
N GLY A 102 -25.06 10.91 19.92
CA GLY A 102 -24.82 9.58 20.48
C GLY A 102 -25.02 8.42 19.50
N GLU A 103 -25.33 8.69 18.25
CA GLU A 103 -25.59 7.68 17.24
C GLU A 103 -24.28 7.06 16.71
N VAL A 104 -24.32 5.76 16.45
CA VAL A 104 -23.20 5.03 15.80
C VAL A 104 -23.32 5.18 14.28
N LYS A 105 -22.34 5.85 13.68
CA LYS A 105 -22.25 6.02 12.22
C LYS A 105 -21.08 5.24 11.66
N LYS A 106 -21.30 4.55 10.52
CA LYS A 106 -20.23 3.89 9.77
C LYS A 106 -19.57 4.90 8.84
N VAL A 107 -18.30 5.24 9.11
CA VAL A 107 -17.52 6.22 8.33
C VAL A 107 -16.37 5.53 7.64
N GLY A 108 -16.09 5.91 6.40
CA GLY A 108 -14.96 5.41 5.60
C GLY A 108 -15.36 5.08 4.17
N ALA A 109 -14.34 4.82 3.37
CA ALA A 109 -14.52 4.43 1.98
C ALA A 109 -15.03 2.98 1.85
N SER A 110 -15.67 2.67 0.73
CA SER A 110 -16.09 1.30 0.39
C SER A 110 -14.89 0.37 0.21
N VAL A 111 -15.10 -0.94 0.32
CA VAL A 111 -14.03 -1.94 0.13
C VAL A 111 -13.29 -1.77 -1.20
N PRO A 112 -13.97 -1.61 -2.36
CA PRO A 112 -13.26 -1.36 -3.62
C PRO A 112 -12.38 -0.12 -3.62
N ALA A 113 -12.86 0.99 -3.04
CA ALA A 113 -12.08 2.23 -2.95
C ALA A 113 -10.88 2.07 -2.02
N ARG A 114 -11.05 1.37 -0.89
CA ARG A 114 -9.96 1.05 0.05
C ARG A 114 -8.91 0.16 -0.60
N LEU A 115 -9.30 -0.89 -1.31
CA LEU A 115 -8.37 -1.78 -2.01
C LEU A 115 -7.59 -1.04 -3.09
N LYS A 116 -8.25 -0.16 -3.84
CA LYS A 116 -7.57 0.71 -4.82
C LYS A 116 -6.50 1.59 -4.15
N LEU A 117 -6.84 2.23 -3.04
CA LEU A 117 -5.91 3.06 -2.27
C LEU A 117 -4.73 2.25 -1.74
N ILE A 118 -4.98 1.09 -1.12
CA ILE A 118 -3.95 0.18 -0.62
C ILE A 118 -2.99 -0.21 -1.74
N PHE A 119 -3.51 -0.61 -2.90
CA PHE A 119 -2.72 -0.99 -4.05
C PHE A 119 -1.79 0.15 -4.50
N PHE A 120 -2.34 1.30 -4.84
CA PHE A 120 -1.54 2.40 -5.39
C PHE A 120 -0.52 2.95 -4.39
N GLN A 121 -0.89 3.15 -3.13
CA GLN A 121 0.04 3.64 -2.12
C GLN A 121 1.22 2.68 -1.93
N ASN A 122 0.97 1.39 -1.81
CA ASN A 122 2.05 0.42 -1.57
C ASN A 122 2.91 0.21 -2.82
N MET A 123 2.33 0.19 -4.02
CA MET A 123 3.11 0.14 -5.26
C MET A 123 4.01 1.37 -5.38
N GLN A 124 3.47 2.57 -5.21
CA GLN A 124 4.24 3.80 -5.27
C GLN A 124 5.38 3.83 -4.24
N GLN A 125 5.09 3.47 -2.98
CA GLN A 125 6.10 3.43 -1.92
C GLN A 125 7.21 2.43 -2.23
N SER A 126 6.85 1.23 -2.71
CA SER A 126 7.82 0.20 -3.06
C SER A 126 8.75 0.64 -4.19
N TYR A 127 8.22 1.25 -5.25
CA TYR A 127 9.02 1.79 -6.33
C TYR A 127 9.90 2.96 -5.89
N MET A 128 9.38 3.87 -5.07
CA MET A 128 10.17 4.99 -4.56
C MET A 128 11.32 4.53 -3.64
N ALA A 129 11.08 3.53 -2.80
CA ALA A 129 12.10 2.94 -1.95
C ALA A 129 13.19 2.22 -2.78
N GLY A 130 12.81 1.46 -3.81
CA GLY A 130 13.75 0.84 -4.74
C GLY A 130 14.61 1.89 -5.45
N ARG A 131 13.98 2.99 -5.93
CA ARG A 131 14.70 4.10 -6.55
C ARG A 131 15.72 4.75 -5.61
N TYR A 132 15.33 4.97 -4.37
CA TYR A 132 16.23 5.52 -3.35
C TYR A 132 17.43 4.61 -3.11
N ARG A 133 17.23 3.30 -3.01
CA ARG A 133 18.32 2.32 -2.89
C ARG A 133 19.27 2.36 -4.09
N ALA A 134 18.73 2.41 -5.31
CA ALA A 134 19.55 2.52 -6.53
C ALA A 134 20.34 3.83 -6.57
N GLN A 135 19.77 4.94 -6.11
CA GLN A 135 20.46 6.21 -6.00
C GLN A 135 21.58 6.16 -4.97
N LEU A 136 21.36 5.55 -3.81
CA LEU A 136 22.40 5.36 -2.79
C LEU A 136 23.56 4.52 -3.29
N ALA A 137 23.26 3.42 -4.02
CA ALA A 137 24.29 2.56 -4.59
C ALA A 137 25.18 3.29 -5.62
N ASN A 138 24.68 4.35 -6.26
CA ASN A 138 25.41 5.16 -7.22
C ASN A 138 25.93 6.49 -6.65
N ALA A 139 25.82 6.71 -5.34
CA ALA A 139 26.15 8.00 -4.71
C ALA A 139 27.62 8.40 -4.89
N GLU A 140 28.56 7.44 -4.92
CA GLU A 140 29.98 7.71 -5.15
C GLU A 140 30.24 8.27 -6.55
N ASN A 141 29.53 7.76 -7.57
CA ASN A 141 29.68 8.17 -8.97
C ASN A 141 28.80 9.37 -9.34
N ARG A 142 27.67 9.52 -8.64
CA ARG A 142 26.65 10.55 -8.88
C ARG A 142 26.16 11.14 -7.56
N PRO A 143 26.94 11.98 -6.89
CA PRO A 143 26.61 12.51 -5.56
C PRO A 143 25.51 13.58 -5.57
N TRP A 144 25.17 14.13 -6.73
CA TRP A 144 24.16 15.18 -6.86
C TRP A 144 22.83 14.62 -7.30
N TRP A 145 21.78 14.93 -6.55
CA TRP A 145 20.41 14.57 -6.87
C TRP A 145 19.60 15.82 -7.18
N MET A 146 18.83 15.74 -8.25
CA MET A 146 17.90 16.80 -8.62
C MET A 146 16.48 16.35 -8.36
N TYR A 147 15.71 17.15 -7.63
CA TYR A 147 14.28 16.97 -7.52
C TYR A 147 13.61 17.52 -8.77
N VAL A 148 12.84 16.68 -9.43
CA VAL A 148 11.98 17.08 -10.56
C VAL A 148 10.54 16.90 -10.15
N ALA A 149 9.80 18.00 -10.04
CA ALA A 149 8.36 17.96 -9.84
C ALA A 149 7.70 17.52 -11.14
N VAL A 150 6.84 16.52 -11.06
CA VAL A 150 5.92 16.18 -12.15
C VAL A 150 4.74 17.13 -12.01
N LEU A 151 4.61 18.05 -12.95
CA LEU A 151 3.42 18.92 -13.05
C LEU A 151 2.32 18.11 -13.73
N ASP A 152 1.24 17.86 -13.02
CA ASP A 152 0.02 17.22 -13.54
C ASP A 152 -0.77 18.20 -14.41
#